data_51dcb6e818a3375e56f4c1433e82cd11
#
_entry.id   51dcb6e818a3375e56f4c1433e82cd11
#
_cell.length_a   1.000
_cell.length_b   1.000
_cell.length_c   1.000
_cell.angle_alpha   90.00
_cell.angle_beta   90.00
_cell.angle_gamma   90.00
#
_symmetry.space_group_name_H-M   'P 1'
#
loop_
_entity.id
_entity.type
_entity.pdbx_description
1 polymer ?
#
loop_
_entity_poly.entity_id
_entity_poly.type
_entity_poly.pdbx_seq_one_letter_code
_entity_poly.pdbx_strand_id
1 'polypeptide(L)'
;MSMAPKKRPVPLNIAPVGDGLSTSTNTDVASEANLEALKKILEELDLDEQQKKRLEAFLTQKAKVGELKDDDFHRICELGAGNGGVVNRECHKPSGIIMARKLIHLEIKPAIRNQIIRELQVLHECNSPYIVGFYGAFYNDGEISICMEHMDGGSLDQVLKEAKRIPEEILGKVSIAVLRGLAYLREKHQIMHRDVKPSNILVNSRGEIKLCDFGVSGQLIDSMANSFVGTRSYMSPERLQGTHYSVQSDVWSMGLSLVELSIGRYPIPPPDAKELEAIFRRPILDSSQGEMHSTSPRTRPPGRPVSHGPAMAIFELLDYIVNEPPPKLPNGVFTSDFQDFVTKCLIKNPADRADLKMLMNHTFIKRSEAEEVDFAGWLCKTMELNQPSTPTQHSI
;
A
#
# COMPACT_ATOMS: atom_id res chain seq x y z
N MET A 1 12.72 36.55 -19.23
CA MET A 1 11.43 36.50 -18.52
C MET A 1 11.58 35.58 -17.31
N SER A 2 11.69 36.20 -16.13
CA SER A 2 11.93 35.50 -14.86
C SER A 2 10.60 34.97 -14.35
N MET A 3 10.49 33.63 -14.19
CA MET A 3 9.34 33.04 -13.53
C MET A 3 9.46 33.21 -12.01
N ALA A 4 8.46 33.82 -11.42
CA ALA A 4 8.33 33.99 -9.97
C ALA A 4 8.13 32.62 -9.30
N PRO A 5 8.73 32.38 -8.10
CA PRO A 5 8.57 31.11 -7.40
C PRO A 5 7.13 30.96 -6.89
N LYS A 6 6.50 29.81 -7.22
CA LYS A 6 5.20 29.43 -6.66
C LYS A 6 5.34 29.29 -5.14
N LYS A 7 4.55 30.05 -4.41
CA LYS A 7 4.44 29.97 -2.95
C LYS A 7 3.99 28.54 -2.57
N ARG A 8 4.76 27.88 -1.69
CA ARG A 8 4.35 26.63 -1.06
C ARG A 8 3.09 26.89 -0.21
N PRO A 9 2.10 25.98 -0.21
CA PRO A 9 0.98 26.08 0.73
C PRO A 9 1.51 26.06 2.16
N VAL A 10 0.95 26.90 2.99
CA VAL A 10 1.28 26.94 4.44
C VAL A 10 0.68 25.69 5.09
N PRO A 11 1.45 24.95 5.91
CA PRO A 11 0.90 23.79 6.63
C PRO A 11 -0.28 24.21 7.48
N LEU A 12 -1.38 23.47 7.41
CA LEU A 12 -2.50 23.58 8.34
C LEU A 12 -2.00 23.18 9.74
N ASN A 13 -1.65 24.18 10.53
CA ASN A 13 -1.25 24.02 11.92
C ASN A 13 -2.54 23.84 12.74
N ILE A 14 -3.00 22.58 12.88
CA ILE A 14 -4.02 22.26 13.87
C ILE A 14 -3.29 22.19 15.22
N ALA A 15 -3.11 23.36 15.84
CA ALA A 15 -2.51 23.46 17.15
C ALA A 15 -3.41 22.81 18.20
N PRO A 16 -2.86 22.07 19.18
CA PRO A 16 -3.63 21.59 20.31
C PRO A 16 -4.12 22.78 21.14
N VAL A 17 -5.40 22.73 21.51
CA VAL A 17 -6.00 23.71 22.43
C VAL A 17 -5.37 23.50 23.80
N GLY A 18 -4.45 24.39 24.18
CA GLY A 18 -3.92 24.45 25.53
C GLY A 18 -4.98 24.98 26.50
N ASP A 19 -5.12 24.31 27.65
CA ASP A 19 -5.94 24.77 28.80
C ASP A 19 -5.49 26.15 29.26
N GLY A 20 -6.36 27.13 29.06
CA GLY A 20 -6.20 28.48 29.61
C GLY A 20 -7.55 29.15 29.66
N LEU A 21 -8.10 29.27 30.87
CA LEU A 21 -9.31 30.02 31.16
C LEU A 21 -9.32 31.38 30.52
N SER A 22 -10.25 31.65 29.60
CA SER A 22 -11.14 32.83 29.59
C SER A 22 -11.79 33.07 28.22
N THR A 23 -13.08 33.35 28.29
CA THR A 23 -14.00 33.97 27.30
C THR A 23 -14.47 33.12 26.10
N SER A 24 -15.76 32.85 26.13
CA SER A 24 -16.62 32.08 25.28
C SER A 24 -16.82 32.57 23.85
N THR A 25 -15.91 33.35 23.26
CA THR A 25 -16.01 33.89 21.91
C THR A 25 -14.92 33.38 20.94
N ASN A 26 -13.82 32.79 21.46
CA ASN A 26 -12.72 32.31 20.60
C ASN A 26 -12.84 30.84 20.20
N THR A 27 -13.67 30.04 20.88
CA THR A 27 -13.87 28.62 20.57
C THR A 27 -14.73 28.40 19.34
N ASP A 28 -15.71 29.26 19.08
CA ASP A 28 -16.60 29.13 17.93
C ASP A 28 -15.90 29.47 16.61
N VAL A 29 -15.05 30.49 16.58
CA VAL A 29 -14.32 30.90 15.39
C VAL A 29 -13.23 29.89 14.98
N ALA A 30 -12.54 29.29 15.96
CA ALA A 30 -11.57 28.22 15.69
C ALA A 30 -12.26 26.93 15.20
N SER A 31 -13.45 26.60 15.71
CA SER A 31 -14.23 25.45 15.28
C SER A 31 -14.82 25.65 13.89
N GLU A 32 -15.27 26.85 13.56
CA GLU A 32 -15.78 27.19 12.21
C GLU A 32 -14.66 27.15 11.16
N ALA A 33 -13.49 27.71 11.45
CA ALA A 33 -12.32 27.66 10.55
C ALA A 33 -11.85 26.23 10.29
N ASN A 34 -11.88 25.35 11.29
CA ASN A 34 -11.56 23.94 11.16
C ASN A 34 -12.61 23.19 10.32
N LEU A 35 -13.88 23.54 10.47
CA LEU A 35 -14.98 22.96 9.70
C LEU A 35 -14.92 23.38 8.22
N GLU A 36 -14.59 24.64 7.94
CA GLU A 36 -14.40 25.11 6.56
C GLU A 36 -13.21 24.44 5.88
N ALA A 37 -12.07 24.30 6.59
CA ALA A 37 -10.90 23.59 6.09
C ALA A 37 -11.22 22.12 5.78
N LEU A 38 -12.00 21.46 6.63
CA LEU A 38 -12.47 20.09 6.44
C LEU A 38 -13.37 19.98 5.20
N LYS A 39 -14.35 20.88 5.05
CA LYS A 39 -15.24 20.90 3.88
C LYS A 39 -14.45 21.08 2.59
N LYS A 40 -13.47 21.97 2.58
CA LYS A 40 -12.61 22.21 1.42
C LYS A 40 -11.82 20.95 1.02
N ILE A 41 -11.24 20.22 1.99
CA ILE A 41 -10.56 18.94 1.72
C ILE A 41 -11.52 17.94 1.08
N LEU A 42 -12.75 17.84 1.58
CA LEU A 42 -13.76 16.90 1.08
C LEU A 42 -14.28 17.29 -0.33
N GLU A 43 -14.38 18.58 -0.62
CA GLU A 43 -14.81 19.09 -1.93
C GLU A 43 -13.74 18.93 -3.03
N GLU A 44 -12.46 18.99 -2.66
CA GLU A 44 -11.33 18.82 -3.60
C GLU A 44 -11.13 17.38 -4.06
N LEU A 45 -11.77 16.42 -3.41
CA LEU A 45 -11.67 14.99 -3.70
C LEU A 45 -12.97 14.50 -4.36
N ASP A 46 -12.83 13.76 -5.44
CA ASP A 46 -13.96 13.07 -6.09
C ASP A 46 -14.35 11.83 -5.29
N LEU A 47 -15.22 12.04 -4.28
CA LEU A 47 -15.63 11.02 -3.32
C LEU A 47 -17.13 10.75 -3.40
N ASP A 48 -17.53 9.49 -3.21
CA ASP A 48 -18.92 9.17 -2.93
C ASP A 48 -19.32 9.59 -1.50
N GLU A 49 -20.62 9.61 -1.21
CA GLU A 49 -21.15 10.07 0.07
C GLU A 49 -20.65 9.23 1.27
N GLN A 50 -20.43 7.95 1.07
CA GLN A 50 -19.94 7.06 2.12
C GLN A 50 -18.45 7.33 2.40
N GLN A 51 -17.65 7.52 1.37
CA GLN A 51 -16.24 7.90 1.49
C GLN A 51 -16.08 9.27 2.18
N LYS A 52 -16.91 10.25 1.83
CA LYS A 52 -16.93 11.56 2.49
C LYS A 52 -17.21 11.43 3.99
N LYS A 53 -18.26 10.69 4.36
CA LYS A 53 -18.63 10.47 5.77
C LYS A 53 -17.52 9.79 6.57
N ARG A 54 -16.88 8.78 5.99
CA ARG A 54 -15.78 8.05 6.64
C ARG A 54 -14.55 8.92 6.84
N LEU A 55 -14.16 9.69 5.83
CA LEU A 55 -13.03 10.60 5.90
C LEU A 55 -13.30 11.75 6.88
N GLU A 56 -14.50 12.31 6.86
CA GLU A 56 -14.93 13.32 7.83
C GLU A 56 -14.88 12.79 9.27
N ALA A 57 -15.39 11.60 9.51
CA ALA A 57 -15.34 10.95 10.82
C ALA A 57 -13.89 10.73 11.29
N PHE A 58 -13.01 10.29 10.42
CA PHE A 58 -11.59 10.13 10.72
C PHE A 58 -10.93 11.46 11.10
N LEU A 59 -11.12 12.51 10.30
CA LEU A 59 -10.52 13.83 10.53
C LEU A 59 -11.08 14.48 11.80
N THR A 60 -12.36 14.29 12.10
CA THR A 60 -13.00 14.76 13.33
C THR A 60 -12.42 14.06 14.57
N GLN A 61 -12.21 12.75 14.52
CA GLN A 61 -11.55 12.01 15.58
C GLN A 61 -10.10 12.44 15.77
N LYS A 62 -9.37 12.58 14.67
CA LYS A 62 -7.96 13.00 14.69
C LYS A 62 -7.77 14.34 15.36
N ALA A 63 -8.67 15.30 15.14
CA ALA A 63 -8.63 16.61 15.78
C ALA A 63 -8.68 16.56 17.31
N LYS A 64 -9.25 15.50 17.88
CA LYS A 64 -9.37 15.30 19.34
C LYS A 64 -8.17 14.62 19.99
N VAL A 65 -7.23 14.10 19.21
CA VAL A 65 -6.10 13.29 19.72
C VAL A 65 -5.08 14.14 20.47
N GLY A 66 -4.80 15.35 20.01
CA GLY A 66 -3.78 16.21 20.59
C GLY A 66 -2.35 15.70 20.37
N GLU A 67 -1.42 16.08 21.23
CA GLU A 67 -0.03 15.66 21.20
C GLU A 67 0.11 14.20 21.63
N LEU A 68 0.84 13.41 20.86
CA LEU A 68 1.09 11.99 21.14
C LEU A 68 2.31 11.82 22.05
N LYS A 69 2.14 11.02 23.11
CA LYS A 69 3.18 10.65 24.08
C LYS A 69 3.18 9.16 24.34
N ASP A 70 4.35 8.58 24.57
CA ASP A 70 4.48 7.14 24.84
C ASP A 70 3.60 6.66 26.00
N ASP A 71 3.57 7.40 27.08
CA ASP A 71 2.78 7.07 28.29
C ASP A 71 1.26 7.02 28.07
N ASP A 72 0.77 7.62 26.99
CA ASP A 72 -0.66 7.66 26.66
C ASP A 72 -1.13 6.39 25.94
N PHE A 73 -0.23 5.48 25.60
CA PHE A 73 -0.55 4.26 24.86
C PHE A 73 -0.62 3.04 25.78
N HIS A 74 -1.64 2.22 25.52
CA HIS A 74 -1.79 0.88 26.10
C HIS A 74 -1.70 -0.15 24.97
N ARG A 75 -0.68 -1.02 25.03
CA ARG A 75 -0.49 -2.09 24.07
C ARG A 75 -1.55 -3.18 24.23
N ILE A 76 -2.20 -3.56 23.12
CA ILE A 76 -3.19 -4.63 23.08
C ILE A 76 -2.55 -5.91 22.54
N CYS A 77 -1.95 -5.84 21.36
CA CYS A 77 -1.26 -6.98 20.73
C CYS A 77 -0.29 -6.51 19.65
N GLU A 78 0.58 -7.41 19.21
CA GLU A 78 1.42 -7.21 18.04
C GLU A 78 0.62 -7.54 16.78
N LEU A 79 0.74 -6.68 15.76
CA LEU A 79 0.15 -6.87 14.44
C LEU A 79 1.15 -7.46 13.44
N GLY A 80 2.44 -7.16 13.59
CA GLY A 80 3.49 -7.68 12.75
C GLY A 80 4.86 -7.15 13.15
N ALA A 81 5.89 -7.89 12.74
CA ALA A 81 7.28 -7.52 12.94
C ALA A 81 8.10 -7.84 11.67
N GLY A 82 9.09 -7.02 11.39
CA GLY A 82 9.98 -7.20 10.26
C GLY A 82 11.17 -6.24 10.31
N ASN A 83 11.94 -6.19 9.24
CA ASN A 83 13.11 -5.32 9.16
C ASN A 83 12.77 -3.81 9.28
N GLY A 84 11.52 -3.45 9.01
CA GLY A 84 11.02 -2.08 9.15
C GLY A 84 10.57 -1.71 10.57
N GLY A 85 10.69 -2.62 11.55
CA GLY A 85 10.26 -2.42 12.92
C GLY A 85 9.10 -3.33 13.33
N VAL A 86 8.49 -3.02 14.45
CA VAL A 86 7.34 -3.74 15.02
C VAL A 86 6.10 -2.86 14.91
N VAL A 87 4.98 -3.45 14.53
CA VAL A 87 3.69 -2.76 14.52
C VAL A 87 2.78 -3.37 15.58
N ASN A 88 2.29 -2.55 16.49
CA ASN A 88 1.38 -2.95 17.56
C ASN A 88 0.00 -2.32 17.37
N ARG A 89 -1.02 -3.06 17.78
CA ARG A 89 -2.34 -2.50 18.05
C ARG A 89 -2.34 -1.93 19.46
N GLU A 90 -2.59 -0.63 19.55
CA GLU A 90 -2.53 0.10 20.84
C GLU A 90 -3.74 0.99 21.00
N CYS A 91 -4.13 1.22 22.25
CA CYS A 91 -5.17 2.17 22.60
C CYS A 91 -4.51 3.48 23.06
N HIS A 92 -4.85 4.58 22.42
CA HIS A 92 -4.52 5.91 22.90
C HIS A 92 -5.50 6.30 24.00
N LYS A 93 -5.08 6.18 25.26
CA LYS A 93 -5.93 6.30 26.45
C LYS A 93 -6.71 7.61 26.53
N PRO A 94 -6.11 8.79 26.27
CA PRO A 94 -6.85 10.05 26.37
C PRO A 94 -8.03 10.17 25.40
N SER A 95 -7.90 9.64 24.17
CA SER A 95 -8.94 9.69 23.14
C SER A 95 -9.79 8.43 23.05
N GLY A 96 -9.32 7.31 23.63
CA GLY A 96 -9.94 5.99 23.48
C GLY A 96 -9.80 5.37 22.08
N ILE A 97 -9.04 5.99 21.18
CA ILE A 97 -8.88 5.53 19.80
C ILE A 97 -7.90 4.37 19.73
N ILE A 98 -8.29 3.33 19.01
CA ILE A 98 -7.41 2.21 18.68
C ILE A 98 -6.58 2.60 17.45
N MET A 99 -5.27 2.48 17.57
CA MET A 99 -4.31 2.82 16.52
C MET A 99 -3.38 1.63 16.22
N ALA A 100 -2.81 1.63 15.02
CA ALA A 100 -1.62 0.85 14.69
C ALA A 100 -0.40 1.74 14.92
N ARG A 101 0.48 1.33 15.84
CA ARG A 101 1.71 2.06 16.17
C ARG A 101 2.90 1.29 15.65
N LYS A 102 3.62 1.87 14.69
CA LYS A 102 4.88 1.33 14.16
C LYS A 102 6.04 1.89 14.96
N LEU A 103 6.84 0.99 15.51
CA LEU A 103 8.01 1.29 16.33
C LEU A 103 9.26 0.94 15.53
N ILE A 104 10.08 1.95 15.25
CA ILE A 104 11.33 1.80 14.50
C ILE A 104 12.48 2.17 15.42
N HIS A 105 13.31 1.17 15.77
CA HIS A 105 14.50 1.40 16.56
C HIS A 105 15.61 1.94 15.67
N LEU A 106 16.11 3.13 15.99
CA LEU A 106 17.20 3.79 15.25
C LEU A 106 18.17 4.45 16.21
N GLU A 107 19.42 4.00 16.17
CA GLU A 107 20.53 4.68 16.85
C GLU A 107 21.09 5.78 15.93
N ILE A 108 20.50 6.97 16.02
CA ILE A 108 20.80 8.11 15.16
C ILE A 108 21.03 9.37 15.97
N LYS A 109 21.74 10.34 15.35
CA LYS A 109 21.99 11.66 15.96
C LYS A 109 20.67 12.43 16.12
N PRO A 110 20.52 13.25 17.18
CA PRO A 110 19.31 14.04 17.42
C PRO A 110 18.87 14.91 16.23
N ALA A 111 19.82 15.48 15.49
CA ALA A 111 19.52 16.28 14.30
C ALA A 111 18.83 15.48 13.19
N ILE A 112 19.30 14.25 12.94
CA ILE A 112 18.73 13.34 11.93
C ILE A 112 17.34 12.87 12.38
N ARG A 113 17.19 12.49 13.64
CA ARG A 113 15.92 12.15 14.24
C ARG A 113 14.86 13.24 14.08
N ASN A 114 15.22 14.48 14.40
CA ASN A 114 14.33 15.64 14.26
C ASN A 114 13.97 15.92 12.80
N GLN A 115 14.89 15.66 11.87
CA GLN A 115 14.62 15.75 10.45
C GLN A 115 13.61 14.69 10.00
N ILE A 116 13.78 13.44 10.41
CA ILE A 116 12.80 12.35 10.12
C ILE A 116 11.41 12.73 10.61
N ILE A 117 11.27 13.16 11.85
CA ILE A 117 9.97 13.57 12.41
C ILE A 117 9.36 14.72 11.61
N ARG A 118 10.16 15.71 11.19
CA ARG A 118 9.67 16.82 10.34
C ARG A 118 9.21 16.34 8.95
N GLU A 119 9.97 15.44 8.33
CA GLU A 119 9.60 14.88 7.02
C GLU A 119 8.32 14.05 7.10
N LEU A 120 8.10 13.32 8.19
CA LEU A 120 6.87 12.55 8.42
C LEU A 120 5.63 13.44 8.62
N GLN A 121 5.77 14.72 8.96
CA GLN A 121 4.60 15.60 9.14
C GLN A 121 3.79 15.81 7.86
N VAL A 122 4.36 15.61 6.69
CA VAL A 122 3.61 15.68 5.41
C VAL A 122 2.47 14.65 5.35
N LEU A 123 2.56 13.57 6.12
CA LEU A 123 1.50 12.56 6.21
C LEU A 123 0.17 13.13 6.76
N HIS A 124 0.20 14.21 7.52
CA HIS A 124 -1.02 14.91 7.97
C HIS A 124 -1.84 15.50 6.80
N GLU A 125 -1.22 15.76 5.67
CA GLU A 125 -1.86 16.31 4.47
C GLU A 125 -2.36 15.21 3.52
N CYS A 126 -1.92 13.96 3.73
CA CYS A 126 -2.31 12.82 2.90
C CYS A 126 -3.64 12.22 3.37
N ASN A 127 -4.74 12.82 2.95
CA ASN A 127 -6.10 12.41 3.33
C ASN A 127 -6.85 11.90 2.09
N SER A 128 -7.04 10.60 2.03
CA SER A 128 -7.72 9.93 0.91
C SER A 128 -8.36 8.62 1.40
N PRO A 129 -9.47 8.17 0.79
CA PRO A 129 -10.05 6.86 1.05
C PRO A 129 -9.12 5.69 0.74
N TYR A 130 -8.04 5.93 -0.01
CA TYR A 130 -7.10 4.92 -0.48
C TYR A 130 -5.74 4.97 0.21
N ILE A 131 -5.60 5.86 1.19
CA ILE A 131 -4.37 6.04 1.99
C ILE A 131 -4.71 5.83 3.46
N VAL A 132 -3.91 5.01 4.16
CA VAL A 132 -4.08 4.78 5.60
C VAL A 132 -3.95 6.10 6.35
N GLY A 133 -4.90 6.38 7.23
CA GLY A 133 -4.93 7.60 8.02
C GLY A 133 -3.73 7.70 8.97
N PHE A 134 -3.23 8.91 9.15
CA PHE A 134 -2.06 9.20 9.98
C PHE A 134 -2.47 10.07 11.17
N TYR A 135 -2.14 9.65 12.38
CA TYR A 135 -2.41 10.40 13.60
C TYR A 135 -1.25 11.27 14.05
N GLY A 136 -0.03 10.80 13.88
CA GLY A 136 1.18 11.52 14.24
C GLY A 136 2.40 10.63 14.35
N ALA A 137 3.56 11.27 14.51
CA ALA A 137 4.83 10.60 14.74
C ALA A 137 5.60 11.32 15.85
N PHE A 138 6.31 10.56 16.66
CA PHE A 138 7.13 11.08 17.75
C PHE A 138 8.31 10.16 18.05
N TYR A 139 9.27 10.69 18.77
CA TYR A 139 10.44 9.94 19.23
C TYR A 139 10.35 9.72 20.73
N ASN A 140 10.66 8.52 21.18
CA ASN A 140 10.80 8.17 22.58
C ASN A 140 11.83 7.06 22.75
N ASP A 141 12.80 7.25 23.62
CA ASP A 141 13.77 6.25 24.08
C ASP A 141 14.38 5.36 22.98
N GLY A 142 14.97 6.00 21.98
CA GLY A 142 15.65 5.29 20.87
C GLY A 142 14.74 4.80 19.74
N GLU A 143 13.43 5.04 19.83
CA GLU A 143 12.46 4.59 18.88
C GLU A 143 11.65 5.73 18.27
N ILE A 144 11.43 5.66 16.95
CA ILE A 144 10.45 6.49 16.26
C ILE A 144 9.15 5.73 16.22
N SER A 145 8.07 6.38 16.72
CA SER A 145 6.70 5.89 16.63
C SER A 145 5.95 6.57 15.51
N ILE A 146 5.31 5.81 14.66
CA ILE A 146 4.38 6.28 13.62
C ILE A 146 3.01 5.71 13.97
N CYS A 147 2.07 6.59 14.32
CA CYS A 147 0.72 6.21 14.74
C CYS A 147 -0.26 6.39 13.59
N MET A 148 -0.92 5.32 13.21
CA MET A 148 -1.77 5.22 12.03
C MET A 148 -3.15 4.64 12.38
N GLU A 149 -4.08 4.83 11.47
CA GLU A 149 -5.36 4.14 11.45
C GLU A 149 -5.16 2.62 11.55
N HIS A 150 -5.91 1.97 12.44
CA HIS A 150 -5.92 0.52 12.54
C HIS A 150 -6.85 -0.09 11.47
N MET A 151 -6.28 -0.97 10.64
CA MET A 151 -7.00 -1.71 9.61
C MET A 151 -7.19 -3.16 10.09
N ASP A 152 -8.40 -3.51 10.50
CA ASP A 152 -8.70 -4.77 11.18
C ASP A 152 -8.61 -6.03 10.30
N GLY A 153 -8.60 -5.88 8.99
CA GLY A 153 -8.34 -6.98 8.05
C GLY A 153 -6.87 -7.28 7.81
N GLY A 154 -5.97 -6.43 8.31
CA GLY A 154 -4.53 -6.57 8.14
C GLY A 154 -4.05 -6.23 6.73
N SER A 155 -2.92 -6.79 6.35
CA SER A 155 -2.30 -6.60 5.04
C SER A 155 -2.65 -7.73 4.07
N LEU A 156 -2.54 -7.48 2.75
CA LEU A 156 -2.90 -8.47 1.74
C LEU A 156 -2.00 -9.70 1.74
N ASP A 157 -0.77 -9.64 2.23
CA ASP A 157 0.06 -10.84 2.43
C ASP A 157 -0.51 -11.74 3.54
N GLN A 158 -1.05 -11.17 4.61
CA GLN A 158 -1.77 -11.90 5.65
C GLN A 158 -3.07 -12.50 5.14
N VAL A 159 -3.84 -11.73 4.38
CA VAL A 159 -5.07 -12.21 3.72
C VAL A 159 -4.76 -13.36 2.76
N LEU A 160 -3.67 -13.25 2.01
CA LEU A 160 -3.26 -14.31 1.07
C LEU A 160 -2.95 -15.64 1.78
N LYS A 161 -2.35 -15.60 2.96
CA LYS A 161 -2.07 -16.82 3.76
C LYS A 161 -3.35 -17.57 4.10
N GLU A 162 -4.41 -16.87 4.44
CA GLU A 162 -5.71 -17.47 4.75
C GLU A 162 -6.50 -17.87 3.50
N ALA A 163 -6.56 -16.99 2.52
CA ALA A 163 -7.30 -17.22 1.27
C ALA A 163 -6.63 -18.25 0.35
N LYS A 164 -5.32 -18.47 0.50
CA LYS A 164 -4.43 -19.24 -0.40
C LYS A 164 -4.26 -18.59 -1.76
N ARG A 165 -5.31 -18.01 -2.31
CA ARG A 165 -5.36 -17.31 -3.59
C ARG A 165 -6.49 -16.29 -3.56
N ILE A 166 -6.28 -15.10 -4.10
CA ILE A 166 -7.30 -14.06 -4.15
C ILE A 166 -7.99 -14.09 -5.52
N PRO A 167 -9.34 -14.18 -5.57
CA PRO A 167 -10.10 -14.19 -6.83
C PRO A 167 -9.91 -12.94 -7.67
N GLU A 168 -10.05 -13.07 -8.98
CA GLU A 168 -9.88 -11.97 -9.94
C GLU A 168 -10.81 -10.77 -9.66
N GLU A 169 -12.08 -11.02 -9.35
CA GLU A 169 -13.04 -9.95 -9.02
C GLU A 169 -12.63 -9.14 -7.79
N ILE A 170 -12.03 -9.77 -6.81
CA ILE A 170 -11.46 -9.10 -5.62
C ILE A 170 -10.22 -8.31 -6.02
N LEU A 171 -9.35 -8.89 -6.85
CA LEU A 171 -8.15 -8.21 -7.35
C LEU A 171 -8.49 -7.00 -8.24
N GLY A 172 -9.63 -7.01 -8.90
CA GLY A 172 -10.15 -5.84 -9.59
C GLY A 172 -10.37 -4.65 -8.65
N LYS A 173 -11.00 -4.89 -7.51
CA LYS A 173 -11.20 -3.85 -6.48
C LYS A 173 -9.88 -3.41 -5.83
N VAL A 174 -8.97 -4.34 -5.60
CA VAL A 174 -7.61 -4.02 -5.12
C VAL A 174 -6.88 -3.13 -6.12
N SER A 175 -6.91 -3.48 -7.40
CA SER A 175 -6.25 -2.71 -8.47
C SER A 175 -6.78 -1.28 -8.57
N ILE A 176 -8.09 -1.09 -8.48
CA ILE A 176 -8.71 0.25 -8.46
C ILE A 176 -8.19 1.08 -7.28
N ALA A 177 -8.20 0.51 -6.08
CA ALA A 177 -7.76 1.19 -4.87
C ALA A 177 -6.27 1.58 -4.93
N VAL A 178 -5.41 0.67 -5.39
CA VAL A 178 -3.97 0.95 -5.54
C VAL A 178 -3.73 2.04 -6.58
N LEU A 179 -4.36 1.96 -7.75
CA LEU A 179 -4.23 2.99 -8.79
C LEU A 179 -4.68 4.36 -8.30
N ARG A 180 -5.84 4.45 -7.64
CA ARG A 180 -6.36 5.70 -7.09
C ARG A 180 -5.48 6.25 -5.96
N GLY A 181 -4.94 5.39 -5.12
CA GLY A 181 -3.99 5.78 -4.08
C GLY A 181 -2.68 6.31 -4.65
N LEU A 182 -2.10 5.64 -5.63
CA LEU A 182 -0.88 6.09 -6.32
C LEU A 182 -1.10 7.41 -7.07
N ALA A 183 -2.23 7.55 -7.76
CA ALA A 183 -2.60 8.78 -8.45
C ALA A 183 -2.78 9.95 -7.48
N TYR A 184 -3.46 9.73 -6.35
CA TYR A 184 -3.61 10.74 -5.30
C TYR A 184 -2.26 11.22 -4.76
N LEU A 185 -1.37 10.32 -4.40
CA LEU A 185 -0.04 10.67 -3.91
C LEU A 185 0.75 11.46 -4.95
N ARG A 186 0.68 11.08 -6.22
CA ARG A 186 1.40 11.74 -7.31
C ARG A 186 0.83 13.11 -7.65
N GLU A 187 -0.47 13.21 -7.84
CA GLU A 187 -1.13 14.41 -8.34
C GLU A 187 -1.28 15.50 -7.27
N LYS A 188 -1.61 15.12 -6.04
CA LYS A 188 -1.84 16.06 -4.95
C LYS A 188 -0.57 16.41 -4.17
N HIS A 189 0.36 15.48 -4.03
CA HIS A 189 1.52 15.63 -3.14
C HIS A 189 2.87 15.45 -3.82
N GLN A 190 2.90 15.06 -5.11
CA GLN A 190 4.14 14.74 -5.86
C GLN A 190 4.99 13.69 -5.16
N ILE A 191 4.34 12.75 -4.49
CA ILE A 191 4.95 11.62 -3.79
C ILE A 191 4.84 10.36 -4.66
N MET A 192 5.95 9.63 -4.76
CA MET A 192 5.99 8.26 -5.26
C MET A 192 6.01 7.30 -4.07
N HIS A 193 5.29 6.18 -4.17
CA HIS A 193 5.17 5.23 -3.05
C HIS A 193 6.51 4.56 -2.72
N ARG A 194 7.19 4.02 -3.72
CA ARG A 194 8.52 3.37 -3.66
C ARG A 194 8.56 1.97 -3.06
N ASP A 195 7.49 1.50 -2.43
CA ASP A 195 7.45 0.18 -1.78
C ASP A 195 6.06 -0.47 -1.88
N VAL A 196 5.50 -0.51 -3.09
CA VAL A 196 4.23 -1.20 -3.37
C VAL A 196 4.46 -2.70 -3.31
N LYS A 197 3.76 -3.36 -2.41
CA LYS A 197 3.79 -4.83 -2.21
C LYS A 197 2.59 -5.26 -1.36
N PRO A 198 2.24 -6.55 -1.33
CA PRO A 198 1.08 -7.03 -0.57
C PRO A 198 1.08 -6.62 0.92
N SER A 199 2.24 -6.58 1.57
CA SER A 199 2.34 -6.18 2.98
C SER A 199 2.07 -4.69 3.24
N ASN A 200 2.08 -3.84 2.20
CA ASN A 200 1.81 -2.41 2.27
C ASN A 200 0.44 -2.01 1.68
N ILE A 201 -0.42 -2.99 1.45
CA ILE A 201 -1.82 -2.80 1.08
C ILE A 201 -2.66 -3.35 2.21
N LEU A 202 -3.33 -2.47 2.95
CA LEU A 202 -4.13 -2.81 4.12
C LEU A 202 -5.63 -2.78 3.81
N VAL A 203 -6.36 -3.64 4.49
CA VAL A 203 -7.81 -3.81 4.30
C VAL A 203 -8.53 -3.83 5.64
N ASN A 204 -9.83 -3.51 5.64
CA ASN A 204 -10.64 -3.56 6.84
C ASN A 204 -12.03 -4.17 6.60
N SER A 205 -12.71 -4.49 7.68
CA SER A 205 -14.04 -5.13 7.68
C SER A 205 -15.15 -4.28 7.03
N ARG A 206 -14.91 -3.00 6.81
CA ARG A 206 -15.81 -2.11 6.05
C ARG A 206 -15.61 -2.17 4.54
N GLY A 207 -14.63 -2.97 4.08
CA GLY A 207 -14.30 -3.12 2.67
C GLY A 207 -13.40 -2.03 2.11
N GLU A 208 -12.72 -1.29 2.94
CA GLU A 208 -11.72 -0.30 2.52
C GLU A 208 -10.39 -0.98 2.20
N ILE A 209 -9.71 -0.48 1.17
CA ILE A 209 -8.40 -0.94 0.70
C ILE A 209 -7.50 0.29 0.63
N LYS A 210 -6.41 0.30 1.38
CA LYS A 210 -5.56 1.48 1.55
C LYS A 210 -4.08 1.16 1.45
N LEU A 211 -3.32 2.09 0.89
CA LEU A 211 -1.85 2.04 0.87
C LEU A 211 -1.26 2.59 2.16
N CYS A 212 -0.18 1.98 2.60
CA CYS A 212 0.63 2.46 3.73
C CYS A 212 2.13 2.39 3.41
N ASP A 213 2.94 2.92 4.30
CA ASP A 213 4.41 2.84 4.26
C ASP A 213 5.05 3.38 2.98
N PHE A 214 4.51 4.46 2.42
CA PHE A 214 5.12 5.14 1.29
C PHE A 214 6.24 6.09 1.73
N GLY A 215 7.21 6.29 0.84
CA GLY A 215 8.46 6.98 1.13
C GLY A 215 8.36 8.50 1.20
N VAL A 216 7.93 9.04 2.32
CA VAL A 216 7.86 10.49 2.57
C VAL A 216 9.12 11.05 3.23
N SER A 217 9.88 10.23 3.96
CA SER A 217 11.12 10.64 4.61
C SER A 217 12.32 10.01 3.92
N GLY A 218 13.07 10.82 3.17
CA GLY A 218 14.33 10.42 2.55
C GLY A 218 15.36 10.01 3.61
N GLN A 219 15.45 10.74 4.71
CA GLN A 219 16.37 10.46 5.81
C GLN A 219 16.04 9.14 6.52
N LEU A 220 14.75 8.80 6.69
CA LEU A 220 14.36 7.51 7.25
C LEU A 220 14.73 6.36 6.29
N ILE A 221 14.49 6.52 4.99
CA ILE A 221 14.88 5.54 3.96
C ILE A 221 16.39 5.31 4.01
N ASP A 222 17.20 6.37 4.03
CA ASP A 222 18.65 6.28 4.09
C ASP A 222 19.14 5.61 5.37
N SER A 223 18.52 5.94 6.51
CA SER A 223 18.87 5.35 7.82
C SER A 223 18.52 3.86 7.92
N MET A 224 17.54 3.41 7.16
CA MET A 224 17.10 2.02 7.12
C MET A 224 17.69 1.22 5.94
N ALA A 225 18.49 1.83 5.06
CA ALA A 225 18.99 1.20 3.84
C ALA A 225 19.71 -0.13 4.09
N ASN A 226 20.42 -0.27 5.21
CA ASN A 226 21.09 -1.50 5.61
C ASN A 226 20.14 -2.62 6.12
N SER A 227 18.89 -2.27 6.42
CA SER A 227 17.87 -3.20 6.92
C SER A 227 16.98 -3.77 5.81
N PHE A 228 17.09 -3.24 4.59
CA PHE A 228 16.24 -3.60 3.45
C PHE A 228 16.71 -4.83 2.65
N VAL A 229 17.50 -5.71 3.23
CA VAL A 229 17.82 -7.00 2.60
C VAL A 229 16.63 -7.94 2.81
N GLY A 230 15.51 -7.61 2.16
CA GLY A 230 14.30 -8.43 2.20
C GLY A 230 14.45 -9.71 1.36
N THR A 231 13.75 -10.77 1.78
CA THR A 231 13.76 -12.09 1.15
C THR A 231 13.21 -12.08 -0.28
N ARG A 232 12.42 -11.06 -0.66
CA ARG A 232 11.75 -10.92 -1.97
C ARG A 232 11.87 -9.48 -2.46
N SER A 233 12.11 -9.32 -3.76
CA SER A 233 12.17 -7.99 -4.36
C SER A 233 10.93 -7.70 -5.22
N TYR A 234 10.36 -6.53 -5.01
CA TYR A 234 9.30 -5.96 -5.85
C TYR A 234 9.82 -4.79 -6.68
N MET A 235 11.12 -4.55 -6.64
CA MET A 235 11.76 -3.48 -7.41
C MET A 235 11.72 -3.80 -8.90
N SER A 236 11.47 -2.76 -9.70
CA SER A 236 11.51 -2.82 -11.15
C SER A 236 12.92 -3.09 -11.69
N PRO A 237 13.04 -3.65 -12.91
CA PRO A 237 14.35 -3.90 -13.54
C PRO A 237 15.24 -2.65 -13.63
N GLU A 238 14.67 -1.50 -14.03
CA GLU A 238 15.40 -0.24 -14.11
C GLU A 238 15.92 0.25 -12.75
N ARG A 239 15.17 0.00 -11.68
CA ARG A 239 15.62 0.34 -10.32
C ARG A 239 16.80 -0.53 -9.89
N LEU A 240 16.74 -1.82 -10.16
CA LEU A 240 17.84 -2.75 -9.88
C LEU A 240 19.11 -2.44 -10.67
N GLN A 241 18.97 -1.78 -11.82
CA GLN A 241 20.07 -1.30 -12.64
C GLN A 241 20.56 0.10 -12.25
N GLY A 242 20.04 0.69 -11.19
CA GLY A 242 20.48 1.97 -10.65
C GLY A 242 19.86 3.21 -11.30
N THR A 243 18.84 3.06 -12.13
CA THR A 243 18.10 4.18 -12.70
C THR A 243 17.24 4.88 -11.64
N HIS A 244 17.03 6.18 -11.81
CA HIS A 244 16.21 6.97 -10.91
C HIS A 244 14.77 6.43 -10.81
N TYR A 245 14.19 6.55 -9.61
CA TYR A 245 12.83 6.13 -9.32
C TYR A 245 11.80 6.97 -10.08
N SER A 246 10.79 6.31 -10.62
CA SER A 246 9.62 6.96 -11.24
C SER A 246 8.32 6.28 -10.81
N VAL A 247 7.19 6.91 -11.10
CA VAL A 247 5.86 6.30 -10.92
C VAL A 247 5.72 4.98 -11.68
N GLN A 248 6.43 4.83 -12.80
CA GLN A 248 6.46 3.60 -13.58
C GLN A 248 7.05 2.42 -12.79
N SER A 249 7.94 2.69 -11.84
CA SER A 249 8.48 1.67 -10.94
C SER A 249 7.40 1.14 -9.98
N ASP A 250 6.52 2.01 -9.48
CA ASP A 250 5.37 1.61 -8.66
C ASP A 250 4.36 0.76 -9.45
N VAL A 251 4.18 1.05 -10.73
CA VAL A 251 3.34 0.25 -11.63
C VAL A 251 3.86 -1.18 -11.76
N TRP A 252 5.17 -1.36 -11.95
CA TRP A 252 5.80 -2.68 -11.95
C TRP A 252 5.51 -3.43 -10.65
N SER A 253 5.76 -2.80 -9.51
CA SER A 253 5.56 -3.41 -8.20
C SER A 253 4.10 -3.81 -7.96
N MET A 254 3.15 -3.00 -8.41
CA MET A 254 1.72 -3.35 -8.39
C MET A 254 1.43 -4.59 -9.25
N GLY A 255 1.92 -4.63 -10.48
CA GLY A 255 1.73 -5.76 -11.39
C GLY A 255 2.29 -7.07 -10.81
N LEU A 256 3.50 -7.02 -10.26
CA LEU A 256 4.13 -8.16 -9.62
C LEU A 256 3.34 -8.63 -8.39
N SER A 257 2.85 -7.70 -7.58
CA SER A 257 1.98 -8.00 -6.43
C SER A 257 0.68 -8.67 -6.85
N LEU A 258 0.05 -8.21 -7.94
CA LEU A 258 -1.18 -8.83 -8.47
C LEU A 258 -0.96 -10.26 -8.94
N VAL A 259 0.16 -10.55 -9.57
CA VAL A 259 0.50 -11.94 -9.96
C VAL A 259 0.66 -12.80 -8.71
N GLU A 260 1.40 -12.35 -7.71
CA GLU A 260 1.56 -13.08 -6.44
C GLU A 260 0.21 -13.38 -5.77
N LEU A 261 -0.65 -12.37 -5.67
CA LEU A 261 -1.96 -12.51 -5.03
C LEU A 261 -2.91 -13.45 -5.82
N SER A 262 -2.77 -13.50 -7.13
CA SER A 262 -3.61 -14.31 -8.00
C SER A 262 -3.21 -15.79 -8.04
N ILE A 263 -1.92 -16.11 -7.91
CA ILE A 263 -1.42 -17.48 -7.91
C ILE A 263 -1.13 -18.04 -6.51
N GLY A 264 -1.05 -17.18 -5.51
CA GLY A 264 -0.87 -17.57 -4.11
C GLY A 264 0.58 -17.67 -3.64
N ARG A 265 1.55 -17.33 -4.50
CA ARG A 265 2.96 -17.30 -4.16
C ARG A 265 3.73 -16.22 -4.93
N TYR A 266 4.88 -15.82 -4.40
CA TYR A 266 5.78 -14.91 -5.12
C TYR A 266 6.17 -15.50 -6.49
N PRO A 267 5.97 -14.75 -7.59
CA PRO A 267 5.99 -15.33 -8.93
C PRO A 267 7.38 -15.50 -9.56
N ILE A 268 8.45 -15.30 -8.81
CA ILE A 268 9.82 -15.45 -9.30
C ILE A 268 10.60 -16.43 -8.39
N PRO A 269 11.15 -17.53 -8.92
CA PRO A 269 10.99 -18.03 -10.30
C PRO A 269 9.56 -18.45 -10.61
N PRO A 270 9.14 -18.42 -11.89
CA PRO A 270 7.78 -18.79 -12.27
C PRO A 270 7.43 -20.22 -11.84
N PRO A 271 6.19 -20.51 -11.43
CA PRO A 271 5.74 -21.86 -11.15
C PRO A 271 5.76 -22.69 -12.44
N ASP A 272 6.10 -23.96 -12.32
CA ASP A 272 6.02 -24.90 -13.43
C ASP A 272 4.57 -25.38 -13.67
N ALA A 273 4.35 -26.13 -14.78
CA ALA A 273 3.02 -26.61 -15.14
C ALA A 273 2.37 -27.46 -14.04
N LYS A 274 3.14 -28.31 -13.35
CA LYS A 274 2.64 -29.18 -12.27
C LYS A 274 2.23 -28.36 -11.06
N GLU A 275 3.02 -27.35 -10.72
CA GLU A 275 2.73 -26.44 -9.63
C GLU A 275 1.46 -25.63 -9.93
N LEU A 276 1.30 -25.12 -11.16
CA LEU A 276 0.09 -24.42 -11.59
C LEU A 276 -1.14 -25.31 -11.57
N GLU A 277 -1.04 -26.58 -12.01
CA GLU A 277 -2.13 -27.54 -11.93
C GLU A 277 -2.53 -27.83 -10.47
N ALA A 278 -1.57 -27.89 -9.56
CA ALA A 278 -1.82 -28.06 -8.13
C ALA A 278 -2.51 -26.83 -7.54
N ILE A 279 -2.08 -25.62 -7.91
CA ILE A 279 -2.67 -24.35 -7.45
C ILE A 279 -4.12 -24.21 -7.91
N PHE A 280 -4.39 -24.45 -9.20
CA PHE A 280 -5.70 -24.23 -9.80
C PHE A 280 -6.59 -25.46 -9.85
N ARG A 281 -6.08 -26.62 -9.45
CA ARG A 281 -6.78 -27.92 -9.43
C ARG A 281 -7.42 -28.30 -10.77
N ARG A 282 -6.77 -27.93 -11.87
CA ARG A 282 -7.16 -28.25 -13.24
C ARG A 282 -5.94 -28.25 -14.17
N PRO A 283 -5.99 -29.01 -15.29
CA PRO A 283 -4.93 -28.94 -16.28
C PRO A 283 -4.78 -27.53 -16.83
N ILE A 284 -3.54 -27.05 -16.91
CA ILE A 284 -3.19 -25.79 -17.53
C ILE A 284 -2.58 -26.10 -18.90
N LEU A 285 -3.24 -25.64 -19.95
CA LEU A 285 -2.74 -25.78 -21.31
C LEU A 285 -1.47 -24.94 -21.45
N ASP A 286 -0.34 -25.63 -21.60
CA ASP A 286 0.91 -24.98 -21.91
C ASP A 286 0.89 -24.49 -23.36
N SER A 287 0.81 -23.19 -23.55
CA SER A 287 0.86 -22.55 -24.88
C SER A 287 2.27 -22.48 -25.45
N SER A 288 3.25 -23.16 -24.84
CA SER A 288 4.65 -23.17 -25.31
C SER A 288 4.93 -24.11 -26.50
N GLN A 289 3.90 -24.78 -27.07
CA GLN A 289 4.07 -25.60 -28.26
C GLN A 289 3.85 -24.86 -29.60
N GLY A 290 4.02 -23.56 -29.66
CA GLY A 290 3.68 -22.76 -30.85
C GLY A 290 4.72 -21.81 -31.42
N GLU A 291 5.98 -21.80 -30.96
CA GLU A 291 7.02 -21.02 -31.68
C GLU A 291 8.38 -21.71 -31.64
N MET A 292 8.57 -22.58 -32.67
CA MET A 292 9.92 -22.94 -33.10
C MET A 292 10.51 -21.74 -33.86
N HIS A 293 11.32 -20.95 -33.18
CA HIS A 293 12.35 -20.19 -33.86
C HIS A 293 13.71 -20.42 -33.21
N SER A 294 14.52 -21.09 -34.05
CA SER A 294 15.91 -21.41 -33.83
C SER A 294 16.75 -20.18 -33.46
N THR A 295 17.38 -20.19 -32.31
CA THR A 295 18.70 -19.58 -32.14
C THR A 295 19.55 -20.43 -31.22
N SER A 296 20.77 -20.65 -31.64
CA SER A 296 21.87 -21.49 -31.23
C SER A 296 22.00 -21.83 -29.74
N PRO A 297 22.49 -23.03 -29.40
CA PRO A 297 22.64 -23.49 -28.05
C PRO A 297 23.89 -22.90 -27.42
N ARG A 298 23.73 -22.09 -26.42
CA ARG A 298 24.76 -21.94 -25.39
C ARG A 298 24.63 -23.14 -24.45
N THR A 299 25.61 -23.99 -24.52
CA THR A 299 25.81 -25.19 -23.73
C THR A 299 25.70 -24.88 -22.22
N ARG A 300 24.62 -25.36 -21.63
CA ARG A 300 24.45 -25.46 -20.17
C ARG A 300 25.04 -26.81 -19.73
N PRO A 301 25.84 -26.88 -18.65
CA PRO A 301 26.32 -28.16 -18.14
C PRO A 301 25.17 -29.06 -17.72
N PRO A 302 25.23 -30.39 -17.95
CA PRO A 302 24.17 -31.28 -17.57
C PRO A 302 24.26 -31.59 -16.06
N GLY A 303 23.11 -31.54 -15.40
CA GLY A 303 22.91 -32.27 -14.15
C GLY A 303 22.74 -31.47 -12.88
N ARG A 304 21.51 -31.08 -12.62
CA ARG A 304 20.95 -31.18 -11.26
C ARG A 304 19.45 -31.48 -11.37
N PRO A 305 18.94 -32.47 -10.65
CA PRO A 305 17.52 -32.74 -10.58
C PRO A 305 16.83 -31.59 -9.84
N VAL A 306 15.68 -31.18 -10.36
CA VAL A 306 14.82 -30.18 -9.73
C VAL A 306 14.20 -30.82 -8.50
N SER A 307 14.96 -30.81 -7.40
CA SER A 307 14.39 -30.96 -6.06
C SER A 307 13.82 -29.64 -5.64
N HIS A 308 12.76 -29.63 -4.85
CA HIS A 308 12.27 -28.48 -4.11
C HIS A 308 13.45 -27.81 -3.39
N GLY A 309 14.15 -26.94 -4.12
CA GLY A 309 15.39 -26.34 -3.67
C GLY A 309 15.13 -25.13 -2.77
N PRO A 310 16.13 -24.75 -1.99
CA PRO A 310 16.07 -23.54 -1.16
C PRO A 310 15.70 -22.33 -2.04
N ALA A 311 14.99 -21.35 -1.43
CA ALA A 311 14.67 -20.08 -2.08
C ALA A 311 15.90 -19.53 -2.82
N MET A 312 15.70 -19.04 -4.05
CA MET A 312 16.72 -18.42 -4.88
C MET A 312 17.51 -17.40 -4.05
N ALA A 313 18.83 -17.43 -4.14
CA ALA A 313 19.66 -16.44 -3.45
C ALA A 313 19.31 -15.03 -3.93
N ILE A 314 19.42 -14.03 -3.05
CA ILE A 314 18.97 -12.67 -3.38
C ILE A 314 19.60 -12.13 -4.66
N PHE A 315 20.89 -12.35 -4.86
CA PHE A 315 21.56 -11.89 -6.08
C PHE A 315 21.09 -12.62 -7.35
N GLU A 316 20.77 -13.91 -7.26
CA GLU A 316 20.18 -14.67 -8.37
C GLU A 316 18.77 -14.15 -8.71
N LEU A 317 17.99 -13.81 -7.68
CA LEU A 317 16.66 -13.22 -7.86
C LEU A 317 16.73 -11.88 -8.59
N LEU A 318 17.63 -10.99 -8.16
CA LEU A 318 17.80 -9.68 -8.78
C LEU A 318 18.29 -9.79 -10.23
N ASP A 319 19.22 -10.70 -10.48
CA ASP A 319 19.71 -11.00 -11.85
C ASP A 319 18.57 -11.56 -12.73
N TYR A 320 17.74 -12.44 -12.17
CA TYR A 320 16.57 -12.99 -12.87
C TYR A 320 15.58 -11.89 -13.28
N ILE A 321 15.24 -10.97 -12.38
CA ILE A 321 14.31 -9.86 -12.67
C ILE A 321 14.83 -8.99 -13.83
N VAL A 322 16.14 -8.74 -13.86
CA VAL A 322 16.75 -7.89 -14.89
C VAL A 322 16.86 -8.59 -16.23
N ASN A 323 17.25 -9.87 -16.27
CA ASN A 323 17.68 -10.55 -17.48
C ASN A 323 16.63 -11.51 -18.08
N GLU A 324 15.73 -12.04 -17.26
CA GLU A 324 14.72 -12.99 -17.74
C GLU A 324 13.39 -12.30 -18.10
N PRO A 325 12.52 -12.95 -18.88
CA PRO A 325 11.20 -12.40 -19.20
C PRO A 325 10.37 -12.11 -17.95
N PRO A 326 9.49 -11.09 -17.98
CA PRO A 326 8.64 -10.78 -16.84
C PRO A 326 7.65 -11.91 -16.53
N PRO A 327 7.19 -12.04 -15.28
CA PRO A 327 6.14 -12.97 -14.91
C PRO A 327 4.86 -12.72 -15.71
N LYS A 328 4.12 -13.80 -15.97
CA LYS A 328 2.82 -13.78 -16.65
C LYS A 328 1.79 -14.52 -15.83
N LEU A 329 0.52 -14.13 -15.98
CA LEU A 329 -0.59 -14.92 -15.48
C LEU A 329 -0.77 -16.19 -16.32
N PRO A 330 -1.14 -17.33 -15.69
CA PRO A 330 -1.39 -18.55 -16.45
C PRO A 330 -2.60 -18.41 -17.36
N ASN A 331 -2.52 -19.03 -18.55
CA ASN A 331 -3.60 -19.04 -19.51
C ASN A 331 -4.78 -19.91 -19.04
N GLY A 332 -5.98 -19.56 -19.48
CA GLY A 332 -7.19 -20.36 -19.24
C GLY A 332 -7.74 -20.32 -17.81
N VAL A 333 -7.16 -19.52 -16.94
CA VAL A 333 -7.60 -19.37 -15.54
C VAL A 333 -8.18 -17.98 -15.29
N PHE A 334 -7.61 -16.97 -15.92
CA PHE A 334 -8.01 -15.57 -15.79
C PHE A 334 -8.56 -15.03 -17.09
N THR A 335 -9.34 -13.95 -17.00
CA THR A 335 -9.83 -13.27 -18.20
C THR A 335 -8.68 -12.68 -19.01
N SER A 336 -8.90 -12.51 -20.31
CA SER A 336 -7.93 -11.85 -21.19
C SER A 336 -7.66 -10.40 -20.77
N ASP A 337 -8.67 -9.71 -20.25
CA ASP A 337 -8.54 -8.33 -19.76
C ASP A 337 -7.59 -8.25 -18.56
N PHE A 338 -7.70 -9.15 -17.60
CA PHE A 338 -6.79 -9.19 -16.45
C PHE A 338 -5.36 -9.55 -16.87
N GLN A 339 -5.21 -10.53 -17.75
CA GLN A 339 -3.89 -10.90 -18.29
C GLN A 339 -3.23 -9.72 -19.02
N ASP A 340 -3.96 -9.01 -19.86
CA ASP A 340 -3.46 -7.84 -20.60
C ASP A 340 -3.09 -6.69 -19.64
N PHE A 341 -3.91 -6.44 -18.64
CA PHE A 341 -3.63 -5.44 -17.60
C PHE A 341 -2.30 -5.71 -16.89
N VAL A 342 -2.10 -6.93 -16.43
CA VAL A 342 -0.86 -7.35 -15.74
C VAL A 342 0.33 -7.27 -16.68
N THR A 343 0.18 -7.73 -17.93
CA THR A 343 1.23 -7.65 -18.96
C THR A 343 1.70 -6.21 -19.18
N LYS A 344 0.78 -5.25 -19.23
CA LYS A 344 1.09 -3.82 -19.38
C LYS A 344 1.80 -3.22 -18.16
N CYS A 345 1.50 -3.72 -16.95
CA CYS A 345 2.22 -3.34 -15.73
C CYS A 345 3.65 -3.89 -15.69
N LEU A 346 3.91 -5.04 -16.29
CA LEU A 346 5.17 -5.77 -16.19
C LEU A 346 6.03 -5.69 -17.45
N ILE A 347 5.85 -4.67 -18.29
CA ILE A 347 6.76 -4.35 -19.37
C ILE A 347 8.09 -3.88 -18.77
N LYS A 348 9.19 -4.51 -19.16
CA LYS A 348 10.51 -4.26 -18.55
C LYS A 348 11.04 -2.87 -18.84
N ASN A 349 10.83 -2.35 -20.05
CA ASN A 349 11.19 -0.97 -20.37
C ASN A 349 10.17 0.00 -19.77
N PRO A 350 10.55 0.87 -18.83
CA PRO A 350 9.62 1.80 -18.18
C PRO A 350 9.00 2.80 -19.18
N ALA A 351 9.65 3.09 -20.31
CA ALA A 351 9.10 3.97 -21.33
C ALA A 351 7.91 3.35 -22.09
N ASP A 352 7.88 2.03 -22.22
CA ASP A 352 6.82 1.28 -22.89
C ASP A 352 5.75 0.79 -21.89
N ARG A 353 6.08 0.73 -20.61
CA ARG A 353 5.17 0.33 -19.54
C ARG A 353 4.01 1.32 -19.41
N ALA A 354 2.79 0.81 -19.23
CA ALA A 354 1.62 1.65 -19.06
C ALA A 354 1.77 2.60 -17.85
N ASP A 355 1.31 3.82 -18.01
CA ASP A 355 1.22 4.80 -16.92
C ASP A 355 -0.09 4.66 -16.12
N LEU A 356 -0.23 5.40 -15.02
CA LEU A 356 -1.43 5.34 -14.17
C LEU A 356 -2.71 5.70 -14.94
N LYS A 357 -2.66 6.71 -15.80
CA LYS A 357 -3.81 7.15 -16.57
C LYS A 357 -4.27 6.10 -17.57
N MET A 358 -3.34 5.46 -18.28
CA MET A 358 -3.64 4.37 -19.19
C MET A 358 -4.26 3.18 -18.46
N LEU A 359 -3.71 2.81 -17.30
CA LEU A 359 -4.22 1.71 -16.48
C LEU A 359 -5.61 2.02 -15.89
N MET A 360 -5.87 3.23 -15.45
CA MET A 360 -7.19 3.63 -14.95
C MET A 360 -8.28 3.59 -16.03
N ASN A 361 -7.92 3.72 -17.29
CA ASN A 361 -8.81 3.60 -18.44
C ASN A 361 -8.81 2.20 -19.09
N HIS A 362 -8.05 1.27 -18.56
CA HIS A 362 -7.99 -0.10 -19.07
C HIS A 362 -9.33 -0.84 -18.92
N THR A 363 -9.66 -1.71 -19.85
CA THR A 363 -10.91 -2.49 -19.87
C THR A 363 -11.13 -3.27 -18.58
N PHE A 364 -10.07 -3.90 -18.03
CA PHE A 364 -10.13 -4.61 -16.76
C PHE A 364 -10.60 -3.71 -15.61
N ILE A 365 -10.08 -2.49 -15.52
CA ILE A 365 -10.46 -1.52 -14.47
C ILE A 365 -11.89 -1.02 -14.69
N LYS A 366 -12.26 -0.67 -15.91
CA LYS A 366 -13.62 -0.21 -16.22
C LYS A 366 -14.67 -1.28 -15.92
N ARG A 367 -14.39 -2.53 -16.25
CA ARG A 367 -15.24 -3.67 -15.88
C ARG A 367 -15.32 -3.85 -14.37
N SER A 368 -14.18 -3.81 -13.68
CA SER A 368 -14.12 -3.96 -12.23
C SER A 368 -14.83 -2.84 -11.47
N GLU A 369 -14.84 -1.61 -11.99
CA GLU A 369 -15.62 -0.49 -11.44
C GLU A 369 -17.13 -0.74 -11.55
N ALA A 370 -17.59 -1.35 -12.65
CA ALA A 370 -18.99 -1.62 -12.92
C ALA A 370 -19.52 -2.88 -12.20
N GLU A 371 -18.63 -3.82 -11.84
CA GLU A 371 -19.01 -5.05 -11.14
C GLU A 371 -19.37 -4.77 -9.68
N GLU A 372 -20.50 -5.32 -9.25
CA GLU A 372 -20.87 -5.35 -7.84
C GLU A 372 -20.19 -6.54 -7.16
N VAL A 373 -19.20 -6.24 -6.32
CA VAL A 373 -18.43 -7.23 -5.56
C VAL A 373 -18.53 -6.89 -4.08
N ASP A 374 -19.01 -7.84 -3.28
CA ASP A 374 -19.02 -7.73 -1.82
C ASP A 374 -17.64 -8.05 -1.26
N PHE A 375 -16.72 -7.09 -1.40
CA PHE A 375 -15.36 -7.20 -0.88
C PHE A 375 -15.36 -7.35 0.65
N ALA A 376 -16.16 -6.55 1.35
CA ALA A 376 -16.25 -6.60 2.81
C ALA A 376 -16.73 -7.97 3.30
N GLY A 377 -17.77 -8.54 2.71
CA GLY A 377 -18.25 -9.86 3.04
C GLY A 377 -17.25 -10.97 2.75
N TRP A 378 -16.60 -10.92 1.59
CA TRP A 378 -15.52 -11.86 1.25
C TRP A 378 -14.37 -11.80 2.25
N LEU A 379 -13.91 -10.60 2.59
CA LEU A 379 -12.81 -10.41 3.54
C LEU A 379 -13.18 -10.91 4.94
N CYS A 380 -14.35 -10.52 5.43
CA CYS A 380 -14.80 -10.93 6.77
C CYS A 380 -14.94 -12.45 6.88
N LYS A 381 -15.43 -13.10 5.85
CA LYS A 381 -15.50 -14.56 5.78
C LYS A 381 -14.11 -15.20 5.75
N THR A 382 -13.19 -14.66 4.96
CA THR A 382 -11.82 -15.18 4.81
C THR A 382 -11.01 -15.04 6.09
N MET A 383 -11.13 -13.90 6.77
CA MET A 383 -10.35 -13.54 7.94
C MET A 383 -11.10 -13.79 9.26
N GLU A 384 -12.29 -14.39 9.21
CA GLU A 384 -13.15 -14.65 10.37
C GLU A 384 -13.45 -13.37 11.20
N LEU A 385 -13.74 -12.27 10.49
CA LEU A 385 -14.08 -10.98 11.07
C LEU A 385 -15.61 -10.80 11.15
N ASN A 386 -16.05 -10.03 12.16
CA ASN A 386 -17.44 -9.57 12.25
C ASN A 386 -17.65 -8.40 11.28
N GLN A 387 -18.66 -8.51 10.39
CA GLN A 387 -19.08 -7.35 9.61
C GLN A 387 -19.67 -6.29 10.54
N PRO A 388 -19.35 -4.99 10.36
CA PRO A 388 -20.03 -3.92 11.07
C PRO A 388 -21.52 -3.98 10.73
N SER A 389 -22.37 -4.00 11.76
CA SER A 389 -23.82 -3.94 11.56
C SER A 389 -24.18 -2.69 10.77
N THR A 390 -24.82 -2.88 9.63
CA THR A 390 -25.47 -1.77 8.90
C THR A 390 -26.50 -1.16 9.86
N PRO A 391 -26.52 0.16 10.08
CA PRO A 391 -27.55 0.77 10.87
C PRO A 391 -28.89 0.43 10.23
N THR A 392 -29.69 -0.37 10.89
CA THR A 392 -31.07 -0.64 10.48
C THR A 392 -31.79 0.69 10.48
N GLN A 393 -32.21 1.16 9.32
CA GLN A 393 -33.14 2.27 9.23
C GLN A 393 -34.42 1.80 9.94
N HIS A 394 -34.61 2.21 11.17
CA HIS A 394 -35.91 2.14 11.80
C HIS A 394 -36.79 3.15 11.09
N SER A 395 -37.67 2.60 10.26
CA SER A 395 -38.85 3.30 9.76
C SER A 395 -39.68 3.77 10.94
N ILE A 396 -39.85 5.06 11.06
CA ILE A 396 -40.96 5.67 11.77
C ILE A 396 -41.79 6.43 10.72
#